data_277fac7b5a602d27c9b17d3a3ebb1333
#
_entry.id   277fac7b5a602d27c9b17d3a3ebb1333
#
_cell.length_a   1.000
_cell.length_b   1.000
_cell.length_c   1.000
_cell.angle_alpha   90.00
_cell.angle_beta   90.00
_cell.angle_gamma   90.00
#
_symmetry.space_group_name_H-M   'P 1'
#
loop_
_entity.id
_entity.type
_entity.pdbx_description
1 polymer ?
#
loop_
_entity_poly.entity_id
_entity_poly.type
_entity_poly.pdbx_seq_one_letter_code
_entity_poly.pdbx_strand_id
1 'polypeptide(L)'
;TYTVNDAMLEDLKNGFSGHHASNLGGILAYEIASGLNIPAFIVDPVVVDEMEPVARISGIAGMERKSIFHALNQKAVARKVAEQLNHKYEDLNLLVTHMGGGITVGAHKKG
;
A
#
# COMPACT_ATOMS: atom_id res chain seq x y z
N THR A 1 -2.94 0.97 -7.99
CA THR A 1 -2.67 2.33 -8.52
C THR A 1 -3.91 3.18 -8.36
N TYR A 2 -3.75 4.40 -7.82
CA TYR A 2 -4.84 5.32 -7.51
C TYR A 2 -4.56 6.67 -8.18
N THR A 3 -5.59 7.28 -8.77
CA THR A 3 -5.49 8.65 -9.28
C THR A 3 -5.55 9.62 -8.10
N VAL A 4 -4.62 10.56 -8.05
CA VAL A 4 -4.63 11.62 -7.04
C VAL A 4 -5.58 12.71 -7.52
N ASN A 5 -6.73 12.78 -6.89
CA ASN A 5 -7.75 13.81 -7.11
C ASN A 5 -7.90 14.70 -5.87
N ASP A 6 -8.80 15.68 -5.92
CA ASP A 6 -8.99 16.63 -4.83
C ASP A 6 -9.40 15.95 -3.51
N ALA A 7 -10.26 14.92 -3.56
CA ALA A 7 -10.66 14.17 -2.37
C ALA A 7 -9.47 13.43 -1.75
N MET A 8 -8.66 12.74 -2.56
CA MET A 8 -7.46 12.08 -2.07
C MET A 8 -6.44 13.10 -1.55
N LEU A 9 -6.29 14.25 -2.18
CA LEU A 9 -5.40 15.31 -1.73
C LEU A 9 -5.78 15.80 -0.32
N GLU A 10 -7.06 15.97 -0.07
CA GLU A 10 -7.58 16.34 1.25
C GLU A 10 -7.31 15.24 2.30
N ASP A 11 -7.56 13.97 1.94
CA ASP A 11 -7.28 12.82 2.81
C ASP A 11 -5.78 12.73 3.15
N LEU A 12 -4.90 12.94 2.17
CA LEU A 12 -3.45 12.91 2.37
C LEU A 12 -2.97 14.04 3.29
N LYS A 13 -3.53 15.25 3.14
CA LYS A 13 -3.22 16.41 3.99
C LYS A 13 -3.68 16.22 5.41
N ASN A 14 -4.89 15.69 5.60
CA ASN A 14 -5.51 15.46 6.91
C ASN A 14 -5.00 14.17 7.58
N GLY A 15 -4.33 13.28 6.83
CA GLY A 15 -3.85 12.00 7.34
C GLY A 15 -4.96 11.07 7.77
N PHE A 16 -6.10 11.04 7.06
CA PHE A 16 -7.28 10.25 7.39
C PHE A 16 -6.96 8.76 7.57
N SER A 17 -6.23 8.17 6.64
CA SER A 17 -5.77 6.77 6.72
C SER A 17 -4.52 6.59 7.57
N GLY A 18 -3.83 7.67 7.92
CA GLY A 18 -2.64 7.70 8.76
C GLY A 18 -1.69 8.83 8.39
N HIS A 19 -1.05 9.40 9.39
CA HIS A 19 0.01 10.38 9.16
C HIS A 19 1.32 9.65 8.85
N HIS A 20 1.76 9.73 7.60
CA HIS A 20 3.01 9.12 7.16
C HIS A 20 3.72 10.03 6.16
N ALA A 21 5.04 10.02 6.16
CA ALA A 21 5.85 10.85 5.24
C ALA A 21 5.56 10.56 3.76
N SER A 22 5.12 9.34 3.43
CA SER A 22 4.72 8.97 2.06
C SER A 22 3.50 9.73 1.53
N ASN A 23 2.67 10.33 2.41
CA ASN A 23 1.55 11.16 1.99
C ASN A 23 2.03 12.37 1.17
N LEU A 24 3.23 12.88 1.50
CA LEU A 24 3.86 13.98 0.78
C LEU A 24 4.08 13.65 -0.71
N GLY A 25 4.37 12.39 -1.03
CA GLY A 25 4.56 11.96 -2.42
C GLY A 25 3.34 12.19 -3.30
N GLY A 26 2.15 11.87 -2.80
CA GLY A 26 0.88 12.14 -3.51
C GLY A 26 0.59 13.64 -3.65
N ILE A 27 0.86 14.42 -2.61
CA ILE A 27 0.69 15.89 -2.62
C ILE A 27 1.59 16.53 -3.66
N LEU A 28 2.87 16.17 -3.68
CA LEU A 28 3.84 16.68 -4.65
C LEU A 28 3.50 16.25 -6.08
N ALA A 29 3.09 14.99 -6.27
CA ALA A 29 2.68 14.50 -7.58
C ALA A 29 1.48 15.29 -8.12
N TYR A 30 0.49 15.58 -7.28
CA TYR A 30 -0.66 16.40 -7.65
C TYR A 30 -0.26 17.82 -8.03
N GLU A 31 0.56 18.47 -7.23
CA GLU A 31 0.99 19.85 -7.45
C GLU A 31 1.73 20.01 -8.79
N ILE A 32 2.68 19.09 -9.06
CA ILE A 32 3.44 19.10 -10.33
C ILE A 32 2.52 18.79 -11.53
N ALA A 33 1.68 17.77 -11.41
CA ALA A 33 0.82 17.32 -12.49
C ALA A 33 -0.25 18.37 -12.85
N SER A 34 -0.80 19.07 -11.85
CA SER A 34 -1.78 20.14 -12.05
C SER A 34 -1.19 21.31 -12.86
N GLY A 35 0.06 21.69 -12.58
CA GLY A 35 0.76 22.73 -13.34
C GLY A 35 1.03 22.34 -14.80
N LEU A 36 1.06 21.04 -15.11
CA LEU A 36 1.31 20.50 -16.45
C LEU A 36 0.03 20.02 -17.14
N ASN A 37 -1.12 20.10 -16.48
CA ASN A 37 -2.40 19.57 -16.94
C ASN A 37 -2.34 18.07 -17.33
N ILE A 38 -1.67 17.26 -16.53
CA ILE A 38 -1.57 15.80 -16.68
C ILE A 38 -2.08 15.10 -15.43
N PRO A 39 -2.52 13.83 -15.50
CA PRO A 39 -2.96 13.10 -14.31
C PRO A 39 -1.79 12.72 -13.40
N ALA A 40 -2.04 12.73 -12.09
CA ALA A 40 -1.14 12.21 -11.07
C ALA A 40 -1.63 10.86 -10.55
N PHE A 41 -0.69 9.95 -10.27
CA PHE A 41 -0.99 8.62 -9.74
C PHE A 41 -0.08 8.28 -8.57
N ILE A 42 -0.61 7.52 -7.61
CA ILE A 42 0.17 6.83 -6.60
C ILE A 42 -0.03 5.33 -6.70
N VAL A 43 1.02 4.57 -6.36
CA VAL A 43 1.02 3.10 -6.44
C VAL A 43 1.33 2.53 -5.08
N ASP A 44 0.43 1.66 -4.61
CA ASP A 44 0.58 0.88 -3.38
C ASP A 44 1.14 1.71 -2.20
N PRO A 45 0.44 2.79 -1.79
CA PRO A 45 0.89 3.61 -0.66
C PRO A 45 0.92 2.76 0.62
N VAL A 46 1.71 3.19 1.61
CA VAL A 46 1.90 2.46 2.87
C VAL A 46 0.60 2.24 3.65
N VAL A 47 -0.39 3.07 3.42
CA VAL A 47 -1.72 3.03 4.05
C VAL A 47 -2.80 2.32 3.20
N VAL A 48 -2.40 1.67 2.09
CA VAL A 48 -3.35 0.88 1.31
C VAL A 48 -3.95 -0.21 2.18
N ASP A 49 -5.28 -0.35 2.13
CA ASP A 49 -5.99 -1.32 2.97
C ASP A 49 -6.58 -2.45 2.14
N GLU A 50 -5.92 -3.59 2.17
CA GLU A 50 -6.34 -4.84 1.54
C GLU A 50 -6.46 -5.97 2.59
N MET A 51 -6.56 -5.60 3.89
CA MET A 51 -6.67 -6.57 4.96
C MET A 51 -8.04 -7.26 4.97
N GLU A 52 -8.01 -8.59 4.95
CA GLU A 52 -9.21 -9.38 5.25
C GLU A 52 -9.69 -9.13 6.69
N PRO A 53 -11.00 -9.29 6.96
CA PRO A 53 -11.54 -9.07 8.31
C PRO A 53 -10.80 -9.84 9.41
N VAL A 54 -10.41 -11.10 9.13
CA VAL A 54 -9.66 -11.92 10.10
C VAL A 54 -8.30 -11.33 10.44
N ALA A 55 -7.65 -10.62 9.51
CA ALA A 55 -6.35 -10.01 9.75
C ALA A 55 -6.44 -8.76 10.64
N ARG A 56 -7.63 -8.19 10.84
CA ARG A 56 -7.86 -7.03 11.71
C ARG A 56 -7.88 -7.41 13.20
N ILE A 57 -8.06 -8.69 13.51
CA ILE A 57 -8.14 -9.17 14.90
C ILE A 57 -6.77 -8.99 15.58
N SER A 58 -6.72 -8.14 16.59
CA SER A 58 -5.49 -7.89 17.37
C SER A 58 -5.35 -8.80 18.60
N GLY A 59 -6.43 -9.44 19.04
CA GLY A 59 -6.55 -10.14 20.31
C GLY A 59 -7.01 -9.24 21.47
N ILE A 60 -7.20 -7.94 21.22
CA ILE A 60 -7.71 -6.99 22.22
C ILE A 60 -9.08 -6.49 21.72
N ALA A 61 -10.12 -6.66 22.56
CA ALA A 61 -11.46 -6.21 22.21
C ALA A 61 -11.51 -4.69 21.97
N GLY A 62 -12.14 -4.27 20.86
CA GLY A 62 -12.28 -2.86 20.50
C GLY A 62 -11.02 -2.21 19.91
N MET A 63 -9.93 -2.96 19.73
CA MET A 63 -8.70 -2.47 19.12
C MET A 63 -8.34 -3.31 17.90
N GLU A 64 -8.73 -2.84 16.73
CA GLU A 64 -8.38 -3.52 15.47
C GLU A 64 -6.97 -3.15 14.99
N ARG A 65 -6.36 -4.08 14.25
CA ARG A 65 -5.13 -3.79 13.52
C ARG A 65 -5.44 -2.88 12.33
N LYS A 66 -4.54 -1.93 12.09
CA LYS A 66 -4.60 -1.04 10.92
C LYS A 66 -3.64 -1.54 9.83
N SER A 67 -4.04 -1.34 8.58
CA SER A 67 -3.19 -1.64 7.43
C SER A 67 -2.14 -0.54 7.25
N ILE A 68 -0.94 -0.78 7.77
CA ILE A 68 0.26 0.03 7.53
C ILE A 68 1.39 -0.93 7.24
N PHE A 69 1.83 -1.03 5.98
CA PHE A 69 2.86 -1.98 5.59
C PHE A 69 3.60 -1.54 4.32
N HIS A 70 4.69 -2.22 3.97
CA HIS A 70 5.50 -1.90 2.79
C HIS A 70 4.90 -2.53 1.52
N ALA A 71 3.68 -2.12 1.16
CA ALA A 71 2.88 -2.71 0.09
C ALA A 71 3.62 -2.76 -1.25
N LEU A 72 4.19 -1.64 -1.68
CA LEU A 72 4.88 -1.53 -2.96
C LEU A 72 6.04 -2.54 -3.06
N ASN A 73 6.90 -2.59 -2.03
CA ASN A 73 8.04 -3.51 -2.03
C ASN A 73 7.59 -4.97 -1.94
N GLN A 74 6.64 -5.29 -1.07
CA GLN A 74 6.15 -6.66 -0.92
C GLN A 74 5.54 -7.19 -2.22
N LYS A 75 4.69 -6.40 -2.88
CA LYS A 75 4.07 -6.79 -4.15
C LYS A 75 5.09 -6.89 -5.28
N ALA A 76 6.08 -5.99 -5.34
CA ALA A 76 7.13 -6.05 -6.34
C ALA A 76 7.97 -7.33 -6.19
N VAL A 77 8.38 -7.67 -4.97
CA VAL A 77 9.13 -8.89 -4.68
C VAL A 77 8.30 -10.14 -4.99
N ALA A 78 7.03 -10.16 -4.57
CA ALA A 78 6.12 -11.27 -4.82
C ALA A 78 5.94 -11.55 -6.33
N ARG A 79 5.76 -10.50 -7.14
CA ARG A 79 5.67 -10.64 -8.61
C ARG A 79 6.98 -11.16 -9.22
N LYS A 80 8.12 -10.66 -8.77
CA LYS A 80 9.43 -11.15 -9.23
C LYS A 80 9.65 -12.62 -8.89
N VAL A 81 9.24 -13.07 -7.72
CA VAL A 81 9.28 -14.50 -7.35
C VAL A 81 8.35 -15.33 -8.22
N ALA A 82 7.14 -14.84 -8.49
CA ALA A 82 6.19 -15.51 -9.37
C ALA A 82 6.78 -15.73 -10.79
N GLU A 83 7.42 -14.69 -11.36
CA GLU A 83 8.14 -14.80 -12.64
C GLU A 83 9.24 -15.86 -12.60
N GLN A 84 10.06 -15.91 -11.55
CA GLN A 84 11.12 -16.92 -11.37
C GLN A 84 10.57 -18.34 -11.29
N LEU A 85 9.37 -18.50 -10.74
CA LEU A 85 8.67 -19.79 -10.62
C LEU A 85 7.85 -20.14 -11.88
N ASN A 86 7.82 -19.27 -12.91
CA ASN A 86 6.97 -19.38 -14.09
C ASN A 86 5.46 -19.48 -13.76
N HIS A 87 5.03 -18.75 -12.77
CA HIS A 87 3.64 -18.63 -12.35
C HIS A 87 3.16 -17.18 -12.42
N LYS A 88 1.82 -16.98 -12.46
CA LYS A 88 1.25 -15.66 -12.25
C LYS A 88 1.18 -15.38 -10.74
N TYR A 89 1.38 -14.13 -10.35
CA TYR A 89 1.31 -13.72 -8.95
C TYR A 89 -0.06 -14.06 -8.33
N GLU A 90 -1.13 -13.90 -9.10
CA GLU A 90 -2.51 -14.17 -8.72
C GLU A 90 -2.82 -15.66 -8.50
N ASP A 91 -1.94 -16.56 -8.92
CA ASP A 91 -2.09 -18.01 -8.71
C ASP A 91 -1.37 -18.49 -7.45
N LEU A 92 -0.59 -17.62 -6.81
CA LEU A 92 0.27 -17.99 -5.68
C LEU A 92 -0.26 -17.48 -4.32
N ASN A 93 0.02 -18.26 -3.30
CA ASN A 93 -0.06 -17.83 -1.91
C ASN A 93 1.36 -17.66 -1.37
N LEU A 94 1.70 -16.45 -0.94
CA LEU A 94 3.05 -16.09 -0.53
C LEU A 94 3.06 -15.44 0.85
N LEU A 95 4.08 -15.72 1.62
CA LEU A 95 4.46 -14.93 2.79
C LEU A 95 5.65 -14.06 2.40
N VAL A 96 5.47 -12.76 2.44
CA VAL A 96 6.50 -11.80 2.05
C VAL A 96 6.88 -10.95 3.25
N THR A 97 8.17 -10.89 3.54
CA THR A 97 8.71 -10.07 4.62
C THR A 97 9.50 -8.90 4.06
N HIS A 98 9.25 -7.73 4.61
CA HIS A 98 10.13 -6.58 4.46
C HIS A 98 10.87 -6.39 5.78
N MET A 99 12.19 -6.43 5.75
CA MET A 99 13.05 -6.28 6.91
C MET A 99 14.06 -5.17 6.66
N GLY A 100 13.78 -3.99 7.18
CA GLY A 100 14.60 -2.81 7.06
C GLY A 100 14.46 -1.93 8.31
N GLY A 101 14.42 -0.62 8.16
CA GLY A 101 14.12 0.30 9.25
C GLY A 101 12.74 0.08 9.88
N GLY A 102 11.79 -0.41 9.08
CA GLY A 102 10.54 -1.00 9.54
C GLY A 102 10.50 -2.48 9.18
N ILE A 103 9.70 -3.27 9.90
CA ILE A 103 9.49 -4.69 9.64
C ILE A 103 8.01 -4.94 9.45
N THR A 104 7.66 -5.54 8.31
CA THR A 104 6.30 -6.00 8.04
C THR A 104 6.30 -7.38 7.39
N VAL A 105 5.28 -8.16 7.71
CA VAL A 105 5.04 -9.49 7.15
C VAL A 105 3.65 -9.48 6.53
N GLY A 106 3.58 -9.74 5.23
CA GLY A 106 2.31 -9.84 4.50
C GLY A 106 2.02 -11.26 4.06
N ALA A 107 0.78 -11.69 4.26
CA ALA A 107 0.24 -12.90 3.68
C ALA A 107 -0.52 -12.52 2.41
N HIS A 108 0.02 -12.89 1.26
CA HIS A 108 -0.57 -12.64 -0.05
C HIS A 108 -1.32 -13.88 -0.48
N LYS A 109 -2.65 -13.77 -0.64
CA LYS A 109 -3.52 -14.86 -1.04
C LYS A 109 -4.06 -14.58 -2.43
N LYS A 110 -3.52 -15.29 -3.42
CA LYS A 110 -3.87 -15.12 -4.84
C LYS A 110 -3.67 -13.68 -5.35
N GLY A 111 -2.53 -13.11 -4.98
CA GLY A 111 -2.14 -11.77 -5.38
C GLY A 111 -2.62 -10.64 -4.48
#